data_938e65adefbf907691cde81bcd549f05
#
_entry.id   938e65adefbf907691cde81bcd549f05
#
_cell.length_a   1.000
_cell.length_b   1.000
_cell.length_c   1.000
_cell.angle_alpha   90.00
_cell.angle_beta   90.00
_cell.angle_gamma   90.00
#
_symmetry.space_group_name_H-M   'P 1'
#
loop_
_entity.id
_entity.type
_entity.pdbx_description
1 polymer ?
#
loop_
_entity_poly.entity_id
_entity_poly.type
_entity_poly.pdbx_seq_one_letter_code
_entity_poly.pdbx_strand_id
1 'polypeptide(L)'
;MAAKDYKICFGWRGAYLAKESKKTPGLMLEDRREISEGEIIQLIHWWASKKAEERNNDTQQITVGGEPVVEVKLIKSLDEF
;
A
#
# COMPACT_ATOMS: atom_id res chain seq x y z
N MET A 1 9.61 9.05 15.51
CA MET A 1 9.83 9.37 14.09
C MET A 1 8.50 9.45 13.36
N ALA A 2 8.29 10.50 12.60
CA ALA A 2 7.00 10.69 11.92
C ALA A 2 6.86 9.69 10.76
N ALA A 3 5.70 9.04 10.65
CA ALA A 3 5.43 8.09 9.57
C ALA A 3 5.54 8.74 8.18
N LYS A 4 5.30 10.04 8.09
CA LYS A 4 5.40 10.79 6.83
C LYS A 4 6.80 10.81 6.24
N ASP A 5 7.82 10.52 7.04
CA ASP A 5 9.20 10.47 6.57
C ASP A 5 9.53 9.19 5.82
N TYR A 6 8.66 8.19 5.92
CA TYR A 6 8.84 6.91 5.25
C TYR A 6 8.00 6.84 3.99
N LYS A 7 8.57 6.18 2.98
CA LYS A 7 7.91 5.99 1.70
C LYS A 7 8.00 4.53 1.29
N ILE A 8 7.03 4.09 0.52
CA ILE A 8 7.03 2.75 -0.05
C ILE A 8 7.85 2.79 -1.33
N CYS A 9 8.84 1.92 -1.42
CA CYS A 9 9.65 1.78 -2.62
C CYS A 9 9.70 0.33 -3.05
N PHE A 10 9.93 0.11 -4.34
CA PHE A 10 9.95 -1.21 -4.94
C PHE A 10 11.34 -1.51 -5.46
N GLY A 11 11.82 -2.71 -5.16
CA GLY A 11 13.12 -3.17 -5.61
C GLY A 11 13.01 -4.52 -6.28
N TRP A 12 14.16 -5.10 -6.57
CA TRP A 12 14.26 -6.41 -7.24
C TRP A 12 13.53 -7.52 -6.49
N ARG A 13 13.52 -7.46 -5.17
CA ARG A 13 13.04 -8.56 -4.35
C ARG A 13 11.71 -8.28 -3.66
N GLY A 14 11.15 -7.13 -3.86
CA GLY A 14 9.87 -6.82 -3.26
C GLY A 14 9.69 -5.36 -2.91
N ALA A 15 8.78 -5.11 -1.98
CA ALA A 15 8.46 -3.78 -1.52
C ALA A 15 9.16 -3.49 -0.19
N TYR A 16 9.54 -2.25 0.00
CA TYR A 16 10.24 -1.80 1.20
C TYR A 16 9.62 -0.52 1.74
N LEU A 17 9.64 -0.40 3.05
CA LEU A 17 9.34 0.86 3.71
C LEU A 17 10.69 1.47 4.05
N ALA A 18 10.98 2.64 3.50
CA ALA A 18 12.29 3.25 3.65
C ALA A 18 12.20 4.76 3.80
N LYS A 19 13.24 5.33 4.36
CA LYS A 19 13.38 6.76 4.54
C LYS A 19 14.33 7.29 3.48
N GLU A 20 13.99 8.44 2.91
CA GLU A 20 14.83 9.08 1.91
C GLU A 20 16.14 9.53 2.52
N SER A 21 17.25 9.26 1.85
CA SER A 21 18.57 9.69 2.31
C SER A 21 18.71 11.20 2.25
N LYS A 22 19.22 11.79 3.34
CA LYS A 22 19.46 13.23 3.40
C LYS A 22 20.66 13.64 2.56
N LYS A 23 21.62 12.72 2.39
CA LYS A 23 22.84 13.01 1.63
C LYS A 23 22.61 12.91 0.13
N THR A 24 21.71 12.03 -0.28
CA THR A 24 21.42 11.80 -1.70
C THR A 24 19.90 11.74 -1.85
N PRO A 25 19.26 12.90 -2.05
CA PRO A 25 17.80 12.92 -2.23
C PRO A 25 17.38 12.00 -3.39
N GLY A 26 16.31 11.28 -3.20
CA GLY A 26 15.83 10.31 -4.16
C GLY A 26 16.26 8.88 -3.88
N LEU A 27 17.20 8.66 -2.96
CA LEU A 27 17.60 7.31 -2.55
C LEU A 27 16.91 6.93 -1.25
N MET A 28 16.26 5.79 -1.25
CA MET A 28 15.53 5.25 -0.10
C MET A 28 16.38 4.21 0.62
N LEU A 29 17.47 4.64 1.23
CA LEU A 29 18.45 3.74 1.84
C LEU A 29 18.45 3.72 3.36
N GLU A 30 17.91 4.75 4.01
CA GLU A 30 17.89 4.81 5.47
C GLU A 30 16.70 4.06 6.04
N ASP A 31 16.94 3.31 7.11
CA ASP A 31 15.91 2.58 7.85
C ASP A 31 15.04 1.69 6.97
N ARG A 32 15.65 1.09 5.95
CA ARG A 32 14.92 0.25 5.00
C ARG A 32 14.43 -1.02 5.69
N ARG A 33 13.13 -1.29 5.54
CA ARG A 33 12.51 -2.50 6.04
C ARG A 33 11.68 -3.14 4.93
N GLU A 34 11.90 -4.42 4.72
CA GLU A 34 11.12 -5.17 3.74
C GLU A 34 9.68 -5.34 4.23
N ILE A 35 8.74 -5.14 3.31
CA ILE A 35 7.32 -5.36 3.58
C ILE A 35 6.99 -6.77 3.11
N SER A 36 6.53 -7.61 4.02
CA SER A 36 6.19 -8.99 3.69
C SER A 36 4.91 -9.06 2.87
N GLU A 37 4.74 -10.15 2.14
CA GLU A 37 3.52 -10.39 1.37
C GLU A 37 2.29 -10.40 2.26
N GLY A 38 2.40 -10.98 3.45
CA GLY A 38 1.31 -10.98 4.42
C GLY A 38 0.90 -9.58 4.84
N GLU A 39 1.87 -8.70 5.04
CA GLU A 39 1.59 -7.30 5.37
C GLU A 39 0.91 -6.60 4.21
N ILE A 40 1.34 -6.87 2.98
CA ILE A 40 0.73 -6.30 1.78
C ILE A 40 -0.73 -6.74 1.66
N ILE A 41 -0.99 -8.02 1.88
CA ILE A 41 -2.35 -8.57 1.84
C ILE A 41 -3.23 -7.91 2.90
N GLN A 42 -2.71 -7.72 4.12
CA GLN A 42 -3.45 -7.05 5.18
C GLN A 42 -3.79 -5.60 4.80
N LEU A 43 -2.85 -4.90 4.19
CA LEU A 43 -3.08 -3.53 3.74
C LEU A 43 -4.14 -3.47 2.64
N ILE A 44 -4.10 -4.39 1.70
CA ILE A 44 -5.10 -4.48 0.64
C ILE A 44 -6.49 -4.73 1.23
N HIS A 45 -6.58 -5.67 2.15
CA HIS A 45 -7.86 -5.99 2.81
C HIS A 45 -8.40 -4.79 3.59
N TRP A 46 -7.55 -4.13 4.36
CA TRP A 46 -7.94 -2.94 5.10
C TRP A 46 -8.44 -1.84 4.16
N TRP A 47 -7.68 -1.56 3.10
CA TRP A 47 -8.05 -0.54 2.13
C TRP A 47 -9.38 -0.88 1.44
N ALA A 48 -9.53 -2.13 0.99
CA ALA A 48 -10.76 -2.58 0.33
C ALA A 48 -11.97 -2.47 1.26
N SER A 49 -11.81 -2.86 2.53
CA SER A 49 -12.89 -2.77 3.51
C SER A 49 -13.30 -1.32 3.75
N LYS A 50 -12.32 -0.44 3.89
CA LYS A 50 -12.58 0.98 4.13
C LYS A 50 -13.29 1.62 2.95
N LYS A 51 -12.85 1.35 1.73
CA LYS A 51 -13.44 1.92 0.53
C LYS A 51 -14.82 1.36 0.25
N ALA A 52 -15.04 0.08 0.53
CA ALA A 52 -16.36 -0.52 0.39
C ALA A 52 -17.37 0.17 1.30
N GLU A 53 -16.98 0.49 2.52
CA GLU A 53 -17.83 1.22 3.47
C GLU A 53 -18.09 2.65 3.00
N GLU A 54 -17.06 3.37 2.59
CA GLU A 54 -17.18 4.77 2.14
C GLU A 54 -18.02 4.93 0.88
N ARG A 55 -17.89 4.00 -0.06
CA ARG A 55 -18.52 4.08 -1.37
C ARG A 55 -19.76 3.21 -1.52
N ASN A 56 -20.04 2.42 -0.48
CA ASN A 56 -21.14 1.45 -0.51
C ASN A 56 -21.06 0.53 -1.73
N ASN A 57 -19.85 0.07 -2.02
CA ASN A 57 -19.57 -0.79 -3.17
C ASN A 57 -18.36 -1.67 -2.85
N ASP A 58 -18.54 -2.98 -2.99
CA ASP A 58 -17.50 -3.95 -2.67
C ASP A 58 -16.36 -4.01 -3.68
N THR A 59 -16.56 -3.43 -4.86
CA THR A 59 -15.55 -3.44 -5.92
C THR A 59 -14.95 -2.06 -6.10
N GLN A 60 -13.62 -1.99 -6.07
CA GLN A 60 -12.88 -0.74 -6.24
C GLN A 60 -11.90 -0.88 -7.39
N GLN A 61 -11.77 0.17 -8.19
CA GLN A 61 -10.78 0.21 -9.25
C GLN A 61 -9.68 1.19 -8.88
N ILE A 62 -8.45 0.78 -9.10
CA ILE A 62 -7.29 1.65 -8.96
C ILE A 62 -6.92 2.14 -10.35
N THR A 63 -6.90 3.45 -10.51
CA THR A 63 -6.67 4.10 -11.80
C THR A 63 -5.33 4.84 -11.77
N VAL A 64 -4.55 4.66 -12.81
CA VAL A 64 -3.28 5.36 -12.97
C VAL A 64 -3.28 6.00 -14.36
N GLY A 65 -3.05 7.32 -14.38
CA GLY A 65 -3.03 8.05 -15.65
C GLY A 65 -4.36 8.03 -16.41
N GLY A 66 -5.46 7.89 -15.69
CA GLY A 66 -6.79 7.84 -16.30
C GLY A 66 -7.23 6.45 -16.74
N GLU A 67 -6.38 5.45 -16.57
CA GLU A 67 -6.71 4.08 -16.96
C GLU A 67 -6.81 3.16 -15.73
N PRO A 68 -7.86 2.33 -15.63
CA PRO A 68 -7.94 1.36 -14.55
C PRO A 68 -6.88 0.28 -14.74
N VAL A 69 -6.07 0.05 -13.71
CA VAL A 69 -4.97 -0.92 -13.75
C VAL A 69 -5.18 -2.11 -12.83
N VAL A 70 -5.98 -1.92 -11.77
CA VAL A 70 -6.26 -2.99 -10.81
C VAL A 70 -7.70 -2.87 -10.35
N GLU A 71 -8.36 -4.00 -10.21
CA GLU A 71 -9.68 -4.08 -9.61
C GLU A 71 -9.58 -4.94 -8.36
N VAL A 72 -10.09 -4.41 -7.24
CA VAL A 72 -10.09 -5.10 -5.95
C VAL A 72 -11.53 -5.32 -5.53
N LYS A 73 -11.91 -6.58 -5.32
CA LYS A 73 -13.25 -6.95 -4.85
C LYS A 73 -13.16 -7.47 -3.42
N LEU A 74 -13.90 -6.85 -2.52
CA LEU A 74 -14.00 -7.29 -1.15
C LEU A 74 -14.99 -8.45 -1.07
N ILE A 75 -14.55 -9.58 -0.54
CA ILE A 75 -15.39 -10.76 -0.36
C ILE A 75 -15.86 -10.84 1.09
N LYS A 76 -14.97 -10.51 2.03
CA LYS A 76 -15.28 -10.56 3.45
C LYS A 76 -14.64 -9.36 4.15
N SER A 77 -15.45 -8.54 4.79
CA SER A 77 -14.94 -7.35 5.47
C SER A 77 -14.22 -7.70 6.77
N LEU A 78 -13.47 -6.72 7.30
CA LEU A 78 -12.78 -6.88 8.57
C LEU A 78 -13.75 -7.18 9.72
N ASP A 79 -14.94 -6.64 9.65
CA ASP A 79 -15.95 -6.83 10.69
C ASP A 79 -16.55 -8.24 10.72
N GLU A 80 -16.28 -9.02 9.69
CA GLU A 80 -16.81 -10.39 9.56
C GLU A 80 -15.84 -11.47 10.00
N PHE A 81 -14.67 -11.09 10.47
CA PHE A 81 -13.70 -12.03 11.00
C PHE A 81 -13.94 -12.38 12.45
#